data_fba5ec05708a44c3b52cc79f2468d8f0
#
_entry.id   fba5ec05708a44c3b52cc79f2468d8f0
#
_cell.length_a   1.000
_cell.length_b   1.000
_cell.length_c   1.000
_cell.angle_alpha   90.00
_cell.angle_beta   90.00
_cell.angle_gamma   90.00
#
_symmetry.space_group_name_H-M   'P 1'
#
loop_
_entity.id
_entity.type
_entity.pdbx_description
1 polymer ?
#
loop_
_entity_poly.entity_id
_entity_poly.type
_entity_poly.pdbx_seq_one_letter_code
_entity_poly.pdbx_strand_id
1 'polypeptide(L)'
;IVIGACGQIGTELVLALRTQKGNDLVVAADLHDDCPSKLLGGPYAKMDILNREAVRSFIINEGIKEVYLLAALLSATAEKNPAFAWELNMEGLFTILDLAKDGHIEKIFWPSSIAVFGPTTPKVKTPQLTIMEPSTVYGISKQAGERWCEYYFNNYGVDVRSIRYPGLISYT
;
A
#
# COMPACT_ATOMS: atom_id res chain seq x y z
N ILE A 1 -5.44 8.46 5.62
CA ILE A 1 -6.25 7.26 5.33
C ILE A 1 -5.35 6.02 5.26
N VAL A 2 -5.87 4.86 5.69
CA VAL A 2 -5.26 3.54 5.50
C VAL A 2 -6.15 2.73 4.56
N ILE A 3 -5.67 2.42 3.35
CA ILE A 3 -6.40 1.63 2.34
C ILE A 3 -5.90 0.19 2.41
N GLY A 4 -6.81 -0.77 2.61
CA GLY A 4 -6.48 -2.15 3.02
C GLY A 4 -6.47 -2.30 4.55
N ALA A 5 -7.33 -1.56 5.22
CA ALA A 5 -7.37 -1.44 6.67
C ALA A 5 -7.80 -2.73 7.40
N CYS A 6 -8.54 -3.62 6.74
CA CYS A 6 -9.00 -4.88 7.31
C CYS A 6 -7.93 -5.99 7.29
N GLY A 7 -6.82 -5.75 6.59
CA GLY A 7 -5.68 -6.67 6.57
C GLY A 7 -4.90 -6.68 7.90
N GLN A 8 -3.99 -7.65 8.04
CA GLN A 8 -3.15 -7.83 9.22
C GLN A 8 -2.41 -6.54 9.62
N ILE A 9 -1.64 -5.94 8.69
CA ILE A 9 -0.91 -4.69 8.96
C ILE A 9 -1.90 -3.53 9.10
N GLY A 10 -2.93 -3.48 8.26
CA GLY A 10 -3.89 -2.39 8.20
C GLY A 10 -4.60 -2.16 9.53
N THR A 11 -5.10 -3.22 10.15
CA THR A 11 -5.78 -3.15 11.44
C THR A 11 -4.87 -2.57 12.53
N GLU A 12 -3.67 -3.11 12.68
CA GLU A 12 -2.70 -2.64 13.67
C GLU A 12 -2.27 -1.19 13.41
N LEU A 13 -2.04 -0.85 12.14
CA LEU A 13 -1.64 0.50 11.76
C LEU A 13 -2.73 1.53 12.03
N VAL A 14 -3.99 1.23 11.71
CA VAL A 14 -5.13 2.13 12.01
C VAL A 14 -5.21 2.40 13.50
N LEU A 15 -5.13 1.37 14.35
CA LEU A 15 -5.18 1.52 15.80
C LEU A 15 -4.02 2.37 16.33
N ALA A 16 -2.81 2.11 15.86
CA ALA A 16 -1.64 2.89 16.24
C ALA A 16 -1.74 4.36 15.81
N LEU A 17 -2.17 4.61 14.58
CA LEU A 17 -2.35 5.98 14.07
C LEU A 17 -3.46 6.73 14.80
N ARG A 18 -4.58 6.07 15.12
CA ARG A 18 -5.67 6.66 15.89
C ARG A 18 -5.23 7.03 17.30
N THR A 19 -4.43 6.18 17.93
CA THR A 19 -3.83 6.51 19.24
C THR A 19 -2.92 7.73 19.18
N GLN A 20 -2.18 7.88 18.08
CA GLN A 20 -1.18 8.93 17.91
C GLN A 20 -1.76 10.27 17.44
N LYS A 21 -2.71 10.23 16.50
CA LYS A 21 -3.25 11.41 15.80
C LYS A 21 -4.67 11.78 16.26
N GLY A 22 -5.39 10.87 16.90
CA GLY A 22 -6.81 10.98 17.24
C GLY A 22 -7.68 10.14 16.30
N ASN A 23 -8.77 9.61 16.87
CA ASN A 23 -9.65 8.66 16.16
C ASN A 23 -10.26 9.25 14.89
N ASP A 24 -10.75 10.49 14.96
CA ASP A 24 -11.48 11.14 13.87
C ASP A 24 -10.58 11.56 12.70
N LEU A 25 -9.26 11.61 12.90
CA LEU A 25 -8.30 12.02 11.89
C LEU A 25 -7.76 10.83 11.04
N VAL A 26 -8.17 9.59 11.35
CA VAL A 26 -7.66 8.40 10.67
C VAL A 26 -8.79 7.57 10.09
N VAL A 27 -9.00 7.73 8.80
CA VAL A 27 -9.97 6.93 8.03
C VAL A 27 -9.40 5.55 7.77
N ALA A 28 -10.12 4.50 8.19
CA ALA A 28 -9.88 3.14 7.74
C ALA A 28 -10.69 2.89 6.46
N ALA A 29 -10.05 2.35 5.41
CA ALA A 29 -10.74 2.05 4.15
C ALA A 29 -10.42 0.65 3.66
N ASP A 30 -11.42 -0.06 3.20
CA ASP A 30 -11.29 -1.43 2.68
C ASP A 30 -12.41 -1.76 1.69
N LEU A 31 -12.28 -2.88 0.97
CA LEU A 31 -13.32 -3.37 0.06
C LEU A 31 -14.57 -3.89 0.79
N HIS A 32 -14.44 -4.27 2.07
CA HIS A 32 -15.53 -4.82 2.88
C HIS A 32 -16.62 -3.77 3.16
N ASP A 33 -17.89 -4.21 3.15
CA ASP A 33 -19.05 -3.35 3.44
C ASP A 33 -19.08 -2.94 4.91
N ASP A 34 -18.83 -3.89 5.80
CA ASP A 34 -18.92 -3.70 7.23
C ASP A 34 -17.55 -3.38 7.84
N CYS A 35 -17.54 -2.35 8.69
CA CYS A 35 -16.37 -2.03 9.49
C CYS A 35 -16.11 -3.15 10.52
N PRO A 36 -14.94 -3.78 10.53
CA PRO A 36 -14.59 -4.74 11.57
C PRO A 36 -14.70 -4.13 12.97
N SER A 37 -15.14 -4.91 13.96
CA SER A 37 -15.35 -4.45 15.34
C SER A 37 -14.13 -3.76 15.94
N LYS A 38 -12.92 -4.21 15.60
CA LYS A 38 -11.64 -3.60 16.02
C LYS A 38 -11.44 -2.19 15.49
N LEU A 39 -12.09 -1.80 14.39
CA LEU A 39 -11.94 -0.51 13.74
C LEU A 39 -13.09 0.47 14.00
N LEU A 40 -14.07 0.10 14.84
CA LEU A 40 -15.26 0.91 15.14
C LEU A 40 -14.98 2.23 15.89
N GLY A 41 -13.76 2.44 16.38
CA GLY A 41 -13.41 3.65 17.14
C GLY A 41 -13.17 4.92 16.32
N GLY A 42 -13.48 4.95 15.01
CA GLY A 42 -13.29 6.12 14.14
C GLY A 42 -13.84 5.89 12.73
N PRO A 43 -13.66 6.83 11.79
CA PRO A 43 -14.25 6.78 10.47
C PRO A 43 -13.80 5.55 9.67
N TYR A 44 -14.77 4.98 8.93
CA TYR A 44 -14.56 3.86 8.02
C TYR A 44 -15.22 4.16 6.68
N ALA A 45 -14.56 3.79 5.59
CA ALA A 45 -15.07 3.94 4.24
C ALA A 45 -14.92 2.63 3.45
N LYS A 46 -16.00 2.16 2.82
CA LYS A 46 -15.90 1.14 1.78
C LYS A 46 -15.20 1.74 0.58
N MET A 47 -14.11 1.11 0.12
CA MET A 47 -13.31 1.62 -0.98
C MET A 47 -12.72 0.49 -1.82
N ASP A 48 -13.03 0.50 -3.11
CA ASP A 48 -12.31 -0.28 -4.11
C ASP A 48 -11.20 0.60 -4.71
N ILE A 49 -9.94 0.23 -4.48
CA ILE A 49 -8.78 0.97 -4.99
C ILE A 49 -8.71 1.00 -6.53
N LEU A 50 -9.35 0.05 -7.21
CA LEU A 50 -9.46 0.02 -8.66
C LEU A 50 -10.51 0.99 -9.21
N ASN A 51 -11.44 1.46 -8.38
CA ASN A 51 -12.36 2.52 -8.76
C ASN A 51 -11.69 3.89 -8.62
N ARG A 52 -10.84 4.22 -9.60
CA ARG A 52 -10.00 5.43 -9.62
C ARG A 52 -10.77 6.72 -9.34
N GLU A 53 -11.96 6.88 -9.95
CA GLU A 53 -12.77 8.09 -9.79
C GLU A 53 -13.37 8.21 -8.39
N ALA A 54 -13.83 7.11 -7.79
CA ALA A 54 -14.34 7.12 -6.43
C ALA A 54 -13.22 7.41 -5.43
N VAL A 55 -12.04 6.81 -5.60
CA VAL A 55 -10.85 7.07 -4.77
C VAL A 55 -10.45 8.54 -4.86
N ARG A 56 -10.33 9.08 -6.09
CA ARG A 56 -10.00 10.48 -6.33
C ARG A 56 -10.98 11.43 -5.63
N SER A 57 -12.26 11.21 -5.87
CA SER A 57 -13.32 12.04 -5.27
C SER A 57 -13.29 12.01 -3.76
N PHE A 58 -13.11 10.83 -3.16
CA PHE A 58 -13.02 10.66 -1.73
C PHE A 58 -11.82 11.41 -1.14
N ILE A 59 -10.62 11.18 -1.69
CA ILE A 59 -9.37 11.83 -1.23
C ILE A 59 -9.50 13.36 -1.25
N ILE A 60 -10.06 13.90 -2.33
CA ILE A 60 -10.21 15.36 -2.50
C ILE A 60 -11.27 15.92 -1.55
N ASN A 61 -12.45 15.32 -1.48
CA ASN A 61 -13.57 15.81 -0.69
C ASN A 61 -13.29 15.77 0.82
N GLU A 62 -12.62 14.70 1.28
CA GLU A 62 -12.24 14.53 2.69
C GLU A 62 -10.91 15.25 3.04
N GLY A 63 -10.26 15.89 2.07
CA GLY A 63 -9.00 16.62 2.28
C GLY A 63 -7.86 15.73 2.77
N ILE A 64 -7.82 14.47 2.34
CA ILE A 64 -6.81 13.50 2.78
C ILE A 64 -5.41 13.91 2.33
N LYS A 65 -4.47 14.01 3.26
CA LYS A 65 -3.08 14.41 2.99
C LYS A 65 -2.07 13.28 3.10
N GLU A 66 -2.35 12.28 3.91
CA GLU A 66 -1.45 11.13 4.09
C GLU A 66 -2.18 9.83 3.71
N VAL A 67 -1.56 9.02 2.86
CA VAL A 67 -2.11 7.73 2.41
C VAL A 67 -1.16 6.60 2.74
N TYR A 68 -1.68 5.60 3.45
CA TYR A 68 -1.03 4.31 3.67
C TYR A 68 -1.72 3.28 2.78
N LEU A 69 -1.10 2.99 1.63
CA LEU A 69 -1.66 2.05 0.65
C LEU A 69 -1.18 0.63 0.93
N LEU A 70 -2.01 -0.13 1.63
CA LEU A 70 -1.73 -1.52 2.00
C LEU A 70 -2.51 -2.54 1.17
N ALA A 71 -3.54 -2.09 0.44
CA ALA A 71 -4.33 -2.96 -0.44
C ALA A 71 -3.44 -3.60 -1.51
N ALA A 72 -3.36 -4.93 -1.50
CA ALA A 72 -2.58 -5.71 -2.45
C ALA A 72 -2.99 -7.19 -2.42
N LEU A 73 -2.86 -7.88 -3.54
CA LEU A 73 -2.87 -9.34 -3.57
C LEU A 73 -1.47 -9.88 -3.23
N LEU A 74 -1.43 -10.75 -2.22
CA LEU A 74 -0.20 -11.37 -1.74
C LEU A 74 0.17 -12.62 -2.56
N SER A 75 1.42 -13.07 -2.42
CA SER A 75 2.08 -14.08 -3.24
C SER A 75 1.21 -15.27 -3.68
N ALA A 76 0.67 -16.04 -2.73
CA ALA A 76 -0.07 -17.27 -3.05
C ALA A 76 -1.40 -17.01 -3.80
N THR A 77 -2.05 -15.87 -3.50
CA THR A 77 -3.29 -15.48 -4.18
C THR A 77 -2.98 -14.82 -5.52
N ALA A 78 -1.90 -14.07 -5.63
CA ALA A 78 -1.45 -13.43 -6.86
C ALA A 78 -1.13 -14.48 -7.95
N GLU A 79 -0.50 -15.60 -7.60
CA GLU A 79 -0.18 -16.67 -8.56
C GLU A 79 -1.42 -17.37 -9.13
N LYS A 80 -2.57 -17.31 -8.45
CA LYS A 80 -3.82 -17.87 -8.96
C LYS A 80 -4.47 -17.01 -10.06
N ASN A 81 -4.24 -15.72 -10.05
CA ASN A 81 -4.74 -14.78 -11.05
C ASN A 81 -3.71 -13.66 -11.30
N PRO A 82 -2.65 -13.94 -12.06
CA PRO A 82 -1.55 -13.01 -12.28
C PRO A 82 -1.95 -11.66 -12.87
N ALA A 83 -2.89 -11.66 -13.83
CA ALA A 83 -3.35 -10.44 -14.49
C ALA A 83 -4.06 -9.50 -13.50
N PHE A 84 -5.00 -10.03 -12.73
CA PHE A 84 -5.70 -9.26 -11.70
C PHE A 84 -4.78 -8.82 -10.56
N ALA A 85 -3.81 -9.66 -10.18
CA ALA A 85 -2.82 -9.29 -9.18
C ALA A 85 -1.97 -8.10 -9.64
N TRP A 86 -1.55 -8.11 -10.90
CA TRP A 86 -0.83 -6.99 -11.49
C TRP A 86 -1.70 -5.72 -11.53
N GLU A 87 -2.93 -5.84 -12.02
CA GLU A 87 -3.89 -4.73 -12.05
C GLU A 87 -4.08 -4.11 -10.67
N LEU A 88 -4.46 -4.91 -9.66
CA LEU A 88 -4.69 -4.42 -8.30
C LEU A 88 -3.45 -3.76 -7.70
N ASN A 89 -2.30 -4.42 -7.80
CA ASN A 89 -1.08 -3.97 -7.15
C ASN A 89 -0.46 -2.73 -7.83
N MET A 90 -0.65 -2.58 -9.14
CA MET A 90 -0.04 -1.49 -9.91
C MET A 90 -1.00 -0.34 -10.18
N GLU A 91 -2.23 -0.60 -10.64
CA GLU A 91 -3.19 0.49 -10.91
C GLU A 91 -3.62 1.19 -9.62
N GLY A 92 -3.76 0.43 -8.51
CA GLY A 92 -3.97 1.02 -7.19
C GLY A 92 -2.83 1.97 -6.78
N LEU A 93 -1.58 1.57 -7.01
CA LEU A 93 -0.42 2.41 -6.75
C LEU A 93 -0.41 3.67 -7.63
N PHE A 94 -0.64 3.52 -8.94
CA PHE A 94 -0.68 4.66 -9.86
C PHE A 94 -1.76 5.67 -9.50
N THR A 95 -2.94 5.21 -9.10
CA THR A 95 -4.03 6.09 -8.64
C THR A 95 -3.56 7.02 -7.52
N ILE A 96 -2.84 6.49 -6.53
CA ILE A 96 -2.35 7.27 -5.38
C ILE A 96 -1.14 8.15 -5.75
N LEU A 97 -0.21 7.63 -6.56
CA LEU A 97 0.93 8.39 -7.05
C LEU A 97 0.50 9.60 -7.92
N ASP A 98 -0.50 9.42 -8.80
CA ASP A 98 -1.02 10.52 -9.62
C ASP A 98 -1.70 11.58 -8.77
N LEU A 99 -2.47 11.20 -7.75
CA LEU A 99 -3.09 12.14 -6.82
C LEU A 99 -2.04 12.96 -6.04
N ALA A 100 -0.93 12.36 -5.69
CA ALA A 100 0.17 13.07 -5.04
C ALA A 100 0.91 13.99 -6.02
N LYS A 101 1.16 13.55 -7.26
CA LYS A 101 1.72 14.39 -8.33
C LYS A 101 0.84 15.60 -8.60
N ASP A 102 -0.48 15.44 -8.56
CA ASP A 102 -1.47 16.51 -8.75
C ASP A 102 -1.61 17.43 -7.51
N GLY A 103 -0.86 17.17 -6.41
CA GLY A 103 -0.84 17.99 -5.21
C GLY A 103 -1.98 17.74 -4.22
N HIS A 104 -2.79 16.71 -4.40
CA HIS A 104 -3.88 16.36 -3.48
C HIS A 104 -3.38 15.62 -2.23
N ILE A 105 -2.35 14.78 -2.37
CA ILE A 105 -1.72 13.99 -1.30
C ILE A 105 -0.30 14.53 -1.07
N GLU A 106 0.07 14.69 0.20
CA GLU A 106 1.39 15.20 0.60
C GLU A 106 2.37 14.07 0.91
N LYS A 107 1.88 12.92 1.38
CA LYS A 107 2.72 11.80 1.79
C LYS A 107 2.06 10.45 1.51
N ILE A 108 2.85 9.53 0.96
CA ILE A 108 2.46 8.15 0.70
C ILE A 108 3.38 7.21 1.48
N PHE A 109 2.78 6.23 2.15
CA PHE A 109 3.47 5.00 2.56
C PHE A 109 2.93 3.84 1.73
N TRP A 110 3.84 3.16 1.01
CA TRP A 110 3.52 1.98 0.20
C TRP A 110 4.50 0.85 0.52
N PRO A 111 4.05 -0.25 1.14
CA PRO A 111 4.96 -1.31 1.55
C PRO A 111 5.48 -2.12 0.36
N SER A 112 6.80 -2.30 0.29
CA SER A 112 7.45 -3.32 -0.50
C SER A 112 7.59 -4.63 0.32
N SER A 113 8.35 -5.56 -0.17
CA SER A 113 8.52 -6.89 0.42
C SER A 113 9.88 -7.46 0.09
N ILE A 114 10.38 -8.37 0.92
CA ILE A 114 11.54 -9.21 0.56
C ILE A 114 11.26 -10.10 -0.66
N ALA A 115 10.01 -10.22 -1.11
CA ALA A 115 9.65 -10.91 -2.35
C ALA A 115 10.26 -10.28 -3.62
N VAL A 116 10.82 -9.05 -3.53
CA VAL A 116 11.61 -8.42 -4.62
C VAL A 116 12.93 -9.15 -4.87
N PHE A 117 13.41 -9.93 -3.91
CA PHE A 117 14.61 -10.73 -4.06
C PHE A 117 14.30 -12.04 -4.81
N GLY A 118 15.27 -12.50 -5.59
CA GLY A 118 15.15 -13.72 -6.38
C GLY A 118 16.28 -14.72 -6.10
N PRO A 119 16.35 -15.81 -6.89
CA PRO A 119 17.34 -16.87 -6.69
C PRO A 119 18.79 -16.40 -6.73
N THR A 120 19.07 -15.36 -7.52
CA THR A 120 20.42 -14.79 -7.75
C THR A 120 20.83 -13.73 -6.70
N THR A 121 19.87 -13.30 -5.87
CA THR A 121 20.15 -12.35 -4.80
C THR A 121 21.05 -13.00 -3.72
N PRO A 122 22.11 -12.32 -3.25
CA PRO A 122 22.92 -12.83 -2.13
C PRO A 122 22.06 -13.11 -0.90
N LYS A 123 22.15 -14.33 -0.37
CA LYS A 123 21.27 -14.79 0.74
C LYS A 123 21.81 -14.44 2.13
N VAL A 124 23.10 -14.10 2.22
CA VAL A 124 23.76 -13.78 3.50
C VAL A 124 24.17 -12.32 3.46
N LYS A 125 23.78 -11.56 4.50
CA LYS A 125 24.02 -10.11 4.62
C LYS A 125 23.60 -9.35 3.36
N THR A 126 22.43 -9.66 2.84
CA THR A 126 21.86 -9.06 1.61
C THR A 126 21.95 -7.53 1.66
N PRO A 127 22.69 -6.88 0.76
CA PRO A 127 22.81 -5.42 0.75
C PRO A 127 21.50 -4.76 0.35
N GLN A 128 21.30 -3.50 0.73
CA GLN A 128 20.16 -2.70 0.27
C GLN A 128 20.15 -2.54 -1.25
N LEU A 129 21.30 -2.29 -1.85
CA LEU A 129 21.50 -2.24 -3.30
C LEU A 129 22.06 -3.60 -3.75
N THR A 130 21.24 -4.38 -4.41
CA THR A 130 21.59 -5.73 -4.82
C THR A 130 20.77 -6.17 -6.04
N ILE A 131 21.10 -7.34 -6.57
CA ILE A 131 20.34 -7.98 -7.66
C ILE A 131 18.95 -8.34 -7.14
N MET A 132 17.93 -7.90 -7.85
CA MET A 132 16.53 -8.19 -7.59
C MET A 132 15.92 -8.81 -8.85
N GLU A 133 15.74 -10.13 -8.82
CA GLU A 133 15.15 -10.91 -9.92
C GLU A 133 14.01 -11.78 -9.38
N PRO A 134 12.90 -11.13 -8.94
CA PRO A 134 11.77 -11.86 -8.39
C PRO A 134 11.17 -12.79 -9.42
N SER A 135 10.77 -14.00 -8.98
CA SER A 135 10.16 -15.03 -9.82
C SER A 135 8.65 -15.18 -9.60
N THR A 136 8.04 -14.34 -8.74
CA THR A 136 6.61 -14.35 -8.45
C THR A 136 5.95 -13.08 -8.96
N VAL A 137 4.68 -13.16 -9.36
CA VAL A 137 3.89 -11.99 -9.80
C VAL A 137 3.89 -10.90 -8.72
N TYR A 138 3.72 -11.30 -7.46
CA TYR A 138 3.78 -10.39 -6.33
C TYR A 138 5.14 -9.69 -6.22
N GLY A 139 6.23 -10.45 -6.27
CA GLY A 139 7.59 -9.92 -6.20
C GLY A 139 7.90 -8.98 -7.37
N ILE A 140 7.47 -9.34 -8.59
CA ILE A 140 7.62 -8.50 -9.79
C ILE A 140 6.87 -7.19 -9.63
N SER A 141 5.62 -7.23 -9.17
CA SER A 141 4.82 -6.01 -8.94
C SER A 141 5.45 -5.12 -7.85
N LYS A 142 6.00 -5.70 -6.78
CA LYS A 142 6.68 -4.94 -5.73
C LYS A 142 7.99 -4.31 -6.23
N GLN A 143 8.79 -5.04 -7.00
CA GLN A 143 9.99 -4.46 -7.62
C GLN A 143 9.64 -3.33 -8.60
N ALA A 144 8.66 -3.54 -9.47
CA ALA A 144 8.19 -2.50 -10.39
C ALA A 144 7.69 -1.26 -9.62
N GLY A 145 6.89 -1.47 -8.58
CA GLY A 145 6.38 -0.39 -7.74
C GLY A 145 7.47 0.41 -7.04
N GLU A 146 8.56 -0.22 -6.55
CA GLU A 146 9.72 0.49 -6.02
C GLU A 146 10.32 1.45 -7.06
N ARG A 147 10.44 0.99 -8.33
CA ARG A 147 10.97 1.83 -9.42
C ARG A 147 10.04 2.97 -9.77
N TRP A 148 8.73 2.74 -9.78
CA TRP A 148 7.74 3.80 -10.00
C TRP A 148 7.69 4.81 -8.87
N CYS A 149 7.78 4.39 -7.61
CA CYS A 149 7.88 5.30 -6.48
C CYS A 149 9.12 6.21 -6.59
N GLU A 150 10.28 5.63 -6.92
CA GLU A 150 11.51 6.38 -7.15
C GLU A 150 11.38 7.35 -8.35
N TYR A 151 10.75 6.92 -9.44
CA TYR A 151 10.49 7.76 -10.61
C TYR A 151 9.61 8.97 -10.24
N TYR A 152 8.52 8.76 -9.49
CA TYR A 152 7.62 9.85 -9.07
C TYR A 152 8.31 10.81 -8.10
N PHE A 153 9.14 10.30 -7.20
CA PHE A 153 9.95 11.16 -6.34
C PHE A 153 10.92 12.02 -7.15
N ASN A 154 11.69 11.44 -8.06
CA ASN A 154 12.73 12.13 -8.81
C ASN A 154 12.17 13.15 -9.83
N ASN A 155 11.03 12.85 -10.45
CA ASN A 155 10.49 13.67 -11.54
C ASN A 155 9.40 14.64 -11.09
N TYR A 156 8.68 14.32 -10.01
CA TYR A 156 7.53 15.12 -9.56
C TYR A 156 7.63 15.54 -8.08
N GLY A 157 8.66 15.13 -7.36
CA GLY A 157 8.84 15.47 -5.94
C GLY A 157 7.85 14.80 -4.98
N VAL A 158 7.21 13.70 -5.39
CA VAL A 158 6.24 12.97 -4.56
C VAL A 158 6.93 12.35 -3.35
N ASP A 159 6.53 12.71 -2.11
CA ASP A 159 7.02 12.06 -0.89
C ASP A 159 6.37 10.68 -0.74
N VAL A 160 7.01 9.67 -1.31
CA VAL A 160 6.60 8.27 -1.18
C VAL A 160 7.68 7.47 -0.46
N ARG A 161 7.27 6.76 0.59
CA ARG A 161 8.16 5.98 1.45
C ARG A 161 7.76 4.53 1.45
N SER A 162 8.77 3.65 1.47
CA SER A 162 8.57 2.21 1.36
C SER A 162 9.55 1.45 2.25
N ILE A 163 9.09 0.29 2.74
CA ILE A 163 9.92 -0.67 3.48
C ILE A 163 9.74 -2.04 2.84
N ARG A 164 10.81 -2.78 2.64
CA ARG A 164 10.76 -4.19 2.24
C ARG A 164 10.46 -5.04 3.46
N TYR A 165 9.18 -5.32 3.70
CA TYR A 165 8.78 -6.16 4.82
C TYR A 165 9.27 -7.60 4.67
N PRO A 166 9.79 -8.21 5.74
CA PRO A 166 10.01 -9.66 5.83
C PRO A 166 8.68 -10.38 6.09
N GLY A 167 8.76 -11.66 6.43
CA GLY A 167 7.60 -12.36 6.99
C GLY A 167 7.16 -11.71 8.30
N LEU A 168 5.91 -11.29 8.37
CA LEU A 168 5.34 -10.63 9.54
C LEU A 168 4.54 -11.62 10.38
N ILE A 169 4.71 -11.54 11.68
CA ILE A 169 3.93 -12.29 12.66
C ILE A 169 3.03 -11.30 13.38
N SER A 170 1.72 -11.57 13.39
CA SER A 170 0.74 -10.78 14.14
C SER A 170 0.36 -11.53 15.40
N TYR A 171 0.06 -10.79 16.44
CA TYR A 171 -0.47 -11.32 17.69
C TYR A 171 -1.99 -11.59 17.63
N THR A 172 -2.66 -11.05 16.62
CA THR A 172 -4.14 -11.08 16.47
C THR A 172 -4.56 -11.94 15.30
#